data_39d9a6b2307ca225e3b4a5b8a4c53af7
#
_entry.id   39d9a6b2307ca225e3b4a5b8a4c53af7
#
_cell.length_a   1.000
_cell.length_b   1.000
_cell.length_c   1.000
_cell.angle_alpha   90.00
_cell.angle_beta   90.00
_cell.angle_gamma   90.00
#
_symmetry.space_group_name_H-M   'P 1'
#
loop_
_entity.id
_entity.type
_entity.pdbx_description
1 polymer ?
#
loop_
_entity_poly.entity_id
_entity_poly.type
_entity_poly.pdbx_seq_one_letter_code
_entity_poly.pdbx_strand_id
1 'polypeptide(L)'
;MSDFHRIRIVDLDQDMTSADNVESGRTEFKLAKLPDHVNDLKFLAGYGMVRVGSREQEEASIRAARVMADLYEALDGSGYSDHEASIFLIRTLFCLYGDDAGLWERDLFTEFLETRTRKDGSDLGAQLAVLYQTLNTPVECRQSTLDELTARFPYVNGGIFEER
;
A
#
# COMPACT_ATOMS: atom_id res chain seq x y z
N MET A 1 22.60 21.00 -3.12
CA MET A 1 23.23 22.26 -2.66
C MET A 1 24.62 22.33 -3.26
N SER A 2 25.03 23.46 -3.78
CA SER A 2 26.38 23.67 -4.34
C SER A 2 26.96 24.98 -3.77
N ASP A 3 28.23 24.92 -3.36
CA ASP A 3 29.05 26.08 -2.96
C ASP A 3 29.98 26.54 -4.09
N PHE A 4 29.69 26.13 -5.34
CA PHE A 4 30.51 26.30 -6.55
C PHE A 4 31.84 25.49 -6.56
N HIS A 5 32.15 24.77 -5.49
CA HIS A 5 33.30 23.87 -5.40
C HIS A 5 32.91 22.42 -5.27
N ARG A 6 31.73 22.14 -4.65
CA ARG A 6 31.23 20.81 -4.41
C ARG A 6 29.74 20.72 -4.78
N ILE A 7 29.34 19.56 -5.24
CA ILE A 7 27.97 19.19 -5.45
C ILE A 7 27.64 18.10 -4.45
N ARG A 8 26.50 18.27 -3.74
CA ARG A 8 25.94 17.23 -2.86
C ARG A 8 24.56 16.87 -3.36
N ILE A 9 24.37 15.58 -3.64
CA ILE A 9 23.09 14.97 -3.96
C ILE A 9 22.63 14.23 -2.71
N VAL A 10 21.39 14.48 -2.29
CA VAL A 10 20.79 13.83 -1.12
C VAL A 10 19.49 13.19 -1.58
N ASP A 11 19.33 11.90 -1.31
CA ASP A 11 18.06 11.20 -1.49
C ASP A 11 17.20 11.43 -0.23
N LEU A 12 16.16 12.23 -0.37
CA LEU A 12 15.30 12.61 0.74
C LEU A 12 14.38 11.47 1.21
N ASP A 13 14.15 10.47 0.36
CA ASP A 13 13.34 9.32 0.70
C ASP A 13 14.10 8.35 1.65
N GLN A 14 15.44 8.34 1.58
CA GLN A 14 16.29 7.53 2.46
C GLN A 14 16.68 8.24 3.77
N ASP A 15 16.73 9.57 3.78
CA ASP A 15 17.15 10.35 4.95
C ASP A 15 16.08 10.36 6.08
N MET A 16 14.82 10.00 5.77
CA MET A 16 13.71 9.99 6.73
C MET A 16 13.57 8.69 7.53
N THR A 17 14.23 7.60 7.12
CA THR A 17 14.00 6.26 7.69
C THR A 17 15.07 5.78 8.68
N SER A 18 16.15 6.52 8.91
CA SER A 18 17.24 6.01 9.79
C SER A 18 17.90 7.14 10.56
N ALA A 19 17.54 7.27 11.85
CA ALA A 19 18.20 8.20 12.79
C ALA A 19 19.67 7.84 13.06
N ASP A 20 20.14 6.63 12.68
CA ASP A 20 21.47 6.10 13.03
C ASP A 20 22.43 5.87 11.85
N ASN A 21 22.04 6.14 10.58
CA ASN A 21 22.90 5.96 9.41
C ASN A 21 22.95 7.21 8.54
N VAL A 22 23.71 8.21 8.97
CA VAL A 22 23.86 9.53 8.31
C VAL A 22 24.62 9.46 6.97
N GLU A 23 25.15 8.31 6.55
CA GLU A 23 25.97 8.18 5.34
C GLU A 23 25.32 7.47 4.14
N SER A 24 24.20 6.77 4.32
CA SER A 24 23.52 6.09 3.22
C SER A 24 22.55 7.05 2.52
N GLY A 25 22.79 7.34 1.26
CA GLY A 25 21.93 8.20 0.44
C GLY A 25 22.51 9.57 0.11
N ARG A 26 23.76 9.85 0.50
CA ARG A 26 24.46 11.11 0.18
C ARG A 26 25.63 10.85 -0.74
N THR A 27 25.64 11.52 -1.89
CA THR A 27 26.76 11.55 -2.82
C THR A 27 27.34 12.97 -2.84
N GLU A 28 28.63 13.11 -2.53
CA GLU A 28 29.32 14.41 -2.59
C GLU A 28 30.58 14.32 -3.46
N PHE A 29 30.72 15.24 -4.40
CA PHE A 29 31.88 15.31 -5.28
C PHE A 29 32.26 16.75 -5.64
N LYS A 30 33.50 16.96 -6.04
CA LYS A 30 33.97 18.27 -6.50
C LYS A 30 33.40 18.59 -7.87
N LEU A 31 33.08 19.86 -8.14
CA LEU A 31 32.55 20.32 -9.42
C LEU A 31 33.45 19.92 -10.61
N ALA A 32 34.75 19.88 -10.43
CA ALA A 32 35.71 19.43 -11.46
C ALA A 32 35.54 17.95 -11.86
N LYS A 33 34.89 17.14 -11.03
CA LYS A 33 34.57 15.71 -11.29
C LYS A 33 33.15 15.50 -11.83
N LEU A 34 32.42 16.56 -12.15
CA LEU A 34 31.07 16.48 -12.70
C LEU A 34 30.95 15.55 -13.91
N PRO A 35 31.90 15.51 -14.87
CA PRO A 35 31.80 14.59 -16.01
C PRO A 35 31.77 13.10 -15.59
N ASP A 36 32.44 12.75 -14.50
CA ASP A 36 32.48 11.37 -14.00
C ASP A 36 31.17 10.97 -13.29
N HIS A 37 30.38 11.97 -12.83
CA HIS A 37 29.15 11.82 -12.07
C HIS A 37 27.88 12.20 -12.84
N VAL A 38 27.94 12.29 -14.16
CA VAL A 38 26.76 12.62 -15.00
C VAL A 38 25.61 11.63 -14.81
N ASN A 39 25.93 10.36 -14.53
CA ASN A 39 24.93 9.34 -14.28
C ASN A 39 24.12 9.59 -13.01
N ASP A 40 24.74 10.18 -11.99
CA ASP A 40 24.08 10.49 -10.72
C ASP A 40 23.10 11.67 -10.86
N LEU A 41 23.21 12.43 -11.95
CA LEU A 41 22.38 13.58 -12.30
C LEU A 41 21.30 13.28 -13.35
N LYS A 42 21.14 12.05 -13.78
CA LYS A 42 20.14 11.65 -14.81
C LYS A 42 18.70 12.02 -14.43
N PHE A 43 18.41 12.11 -13.14
CA PHE A 43 17.09 12.53 -12.65
C PHE A 43 16.73 13.97 -13.07
N LEU A 44 17.72 14.87 -13.26
CA LEU A 44 17.48 16.22 -13.74
C LEU A 44 17.03 16.27 -15.21
N ALA A 45 17.37 15.24 -15.99
CA ALA A 45 16.99 15.14 -17.40
C ALA A 45 15.68 14.34 -17.59
N GLY A 46 14.96 14.00 -16.50
CA GLY A 46 13.73 13.22 -16.56
C GLY A 46 13.93 11.73 -16.85
N TYR A 47 15.18 11.28 -16.98
CA TYR A 47 15.48 9.85 -17.00
C TYR A 47 15.33 9.32 -15.58
N GLY A 48 14.31 8.48 -15.40
CA GLY A 48 13.88 8.00 -14.09
C GLY A 48 15.05 7.61 -13.21
N MET A 49 15.01 8.04 -11.96
CA MET A 49 15.87 7.49 -10.93
C MET A 49 15.71 5.98 -10.97
N VAL A 50 16.79 5.26 -11.27
CA VAL A 50 16.88 3.87 -10.85
C VAL A 50 17.01 3.94 -9.33
N ARG A 51 15.85 3.97 -8.65
CA ARG A 51 15.78 3.90 -7.19
C ARG A 51 16.51 2.63 -6.79
N VAL A 52 17.42 2.74 -5.83
CA VAL A 52 18.07 1.58 -5.23
C VAL A 52 17.03 0.64 -4.58
N GLY A 53 15.79 1.10 -4.35
CA GLY A 53 14.64 0.29 -3.96
C GLY A 53 13.81 -0.30 -5.11
N SER A 54 14.12 -0.02 -6.38
CA SER A 54 13.26 -0.47 -7.51
C SER A 54 13.20 -1.99 -7.66
N ARG A 55 14.26 -2.71 -7.35
CA ARG A 55 14.27 -4.19 -7.38
C ARG A 55 13.42 -4.78 -6.26
N GLU A 56 13.55 -4.27 -5.06
CA GLU A 56 12.77 -4.74 -3.90
C GLU A 56 11.28 -4.42 -4.09
N GLN A 57 10.95 -3.25 -4.64
CA GLN A 57 9.58 -2.88 -4.97
C GLN A 57 9.03 -3.72 -6.13
N GLU A 58 9.83 -4.00 -7.16
CA GLU A 58 9.45 -4.88 -8.25
C GLU A 58 9.21 -6.31 -7.74
N GLU A 59 10.11 -6.86 -6.94
CA GLU A 59 9.95 -8.18 -6.34
C GLU A 59 8.74 -8.24 -5.40
N ALA A 60 8.48 -7.19 -4.62
CA ALA A 60 7.30 -7.10 -3.77
C ALA A 60 6.01 -7.07 -4.61
N SER A 61 5.99 -6.29 -5.70
CA SER A 61 4.86 -6.22 -6.62
C SER A 61 4.59 -7.57 -7.31
N ILE A 62 5.64 -8.28 -7.73
CA ILE A 62 5.53 -9.61 -8.31
C ILE A 62 4.98 -10.62 -7.29
N ARG A 63 5.46 -10.57 -6.04
CA ARG A 63 4.93 -11.44 -4.97
C ARG A 63 3.47 -11.14 -4.69
N ALA A 64 3.09 -9.87 -4.57
CA ALA A 64 1.70 -9.47 -4.37
C ALA A 64 0.79 -9.96 -5.51
N ALA A 65 1.23 -9.79 -6.76
CA ALA A 65 0.49 -10.26 -7.93
C ALA A 65 0.29 -11.79 -7.92
N ARG A 66 1.30 -12.56 -7.51
CA ARG A 66 1.18 -14.02 -7.37
C ARG A 66 0.17 -14.42 -6.30
N VAL A 67 0.25 -13.81 -5.11
CA VAL A 67 -0.71 -14.08 -4.02
C VAL A 67 -2.14 -13.76 -4.46
N MET A 68 -2.33 -12.66 -5.22
CA MET A 68 -3.65 -12.31 -5.75
C MET A 68 -4.13 -13.30 -6.82
N ALA A 69 -3.22 -13.83 -7.66
CA ALA A 69 -3.56 -14.87 -8.63
C ALA A 69 -3.95 -16.18 -7.95
N ASP A 70 -3.17 -16.61 -6.94
CA ASP A 70 -3.46 -17.83 -6.16
C ASP A 70 -4.83 -17.70 -5.44
N LEU A 71 -5.14 -16.51 -4.91
CA LEU A 71 -6.44 -16.25 -4.27
C LEU A 71 -7.58 -16.27 -5.29
N TYR A 72 -7.37 -15.73 -6.48
CA TYR A 72 -8.35 -15.77 -7.56
C TYR A 72 -8.64 -17.23 -7.99
N GLU A 73 -7.60 -18.04 -8.20
CA GLU A 73 -7.74 -19.45 -8.55
C GLU A 73 -8.49 -20.26 -7.48
N ALA A 74 -8.25 -19.95 -6.19
CA ALA A 74 -8.95 -20.58 -5.08
C ALA A 74 -10.44 -20.22 -5.06
N LEU A 75 -10.80 -18.97 -5.38
CA LEU A 75 -12.19 -18.53 -5.47
C LEU A 75 -12.91 -19.17 -6.65
N ASP A 76 -12.28 -19.18 -7.84
CA ASP A 76 -12.80 -19.85 -9.04
C ASP A 76 -13.01 -21.36 -8.78
N GLY A 77 -12.01 -22.03 -8.22
CA GLY A 77 -12.11 -23.45 -7.81
C GLY A 77 -13.17 -23.75 -6.76
N SER A 78 -13.63 -22.73 -6.01
CA SER A 78 -14.71 -22.82 -5.03
C SER A 78 -16.09 -22.54 -5.62
N GLY A 79 -16.18 -22.23 -6.92
CA GLY A 79 -17.43 -22.04 -7.65
C GLY A 79 -17.96 -20.60 -7.66
N TYR A 80 -17.14 -19.64 -7.26
CA TYR A 80 -17.47 -18.21 -7.47
C TYR A 80 -17.34 -17.85 -8.94
N SER A 81 -18.21 -16.99 -9.42
CA SER A 81 -18.07 -16.44 -10.77
C SER A 81 -16.88 -15.47 -10.88
N ASP A 82 -16.31 -15.32 -12.07
CA ASP A 82 -15.22 -14.36 -12.34
C ASP A 82 -15.55 -12.96 -11.84
N HIS A 83 -16.80 -12.56 -11.95
CA HIS A 83 -17.27 -11.24 -11.50
C HIS A 83 -17.23 -11.13 -9.96
N GLU A 84 -17.73 -12.14 -9.23
CA GLU A 84 -17.72 -12.13 -7.77
C GLU A 84 -16.30 -12.20 -7.22
N ALA A 85 -15.45 -13.06 -7.80
CA ALA A 85 -14.04 -13.15 -7.43
C ALA A 85 -13.30 -11.82 -7.66
N SER A 86 -13.53 -11.17 -8.80
CA SER A 86 -12.93 -9.89 -9.13
C SER A 86 -13.36 -8.78 -8.16
N ILE A 87 -14.66 -8.70 -7.83
CA ILE A 87 -15.18 -7.72 -6.86
C ILE A 87 -14.56 -7.95 -5.48
N PHE A 88 -14.49 -9.20 -5.03
CA PHE A 88 -13.87 -9.54 -3.75
C PHE A 88 -12.41 -9.10 -3.69
N LEU A 89 -11.63 -9.41 -4.74
CA LEU A 89 -10.21 -9.05 -4.81
C LEU A 89 -10.00 -7.53 -4.83
N ILE A 90 -10.80 -6.79 -5.61
CA ILE A 90 -10.71 -5.33 -5.68
C ILE A 90 -11.01 -4.70 -4.32
N ARG A 91 -12.05 -5.17 -3.62
CA ARG A 91 -12.43 -4.66 -2.30
C ARG A 91 -11.35 -4.98 -1.25
N THR A 92 -10.81 -6.19 -1.26
CA THR A 92 -9.73 -6.60 -0.35
C THR A 92 -8.47 -5.79 -0.61
N LEU A 93 -8.07 -5.63 -1.88
CA LEU A 93 -6.91 -4.83 -2.27
C LEU A 93 -7.08 -3.36 -1.86
N PHE A 94 -8.28 -2.80 -2.01
CA PHE A 94 -8.58 -1.45 -1.55
C PHE A 94 -8.42 -1.31 -0.03
N CYS A 95 -8.85 -2.30 0.76
CA CYS A 95 -8.68 -2.28 2.22
C CYS A 95 -7.21 -2.35 2.62
N LEU A 96 -6.41 -3.21 1.98
CA LEU A 96 -4.96 -3.27 2.19
C LEU A 96 -4.27 -1.96 1.82
N TYR A 97 -4.66 -1.37 0.68
CA TYR A 97 -4.15 -0.07 0.26
C TYR A 97 -4.54 1.04 1.25
N GLY A 98 -5.73 0.97 1.84
CA GLY A 98 -6.22 1.93 2.82
C GLY A 98 -5.33 2.02 4.06
N ASP A 99 -4.84 0.88 4.55
CA ASP A 99 -3.88 0.82 5.66
C ASP A 99 -2.56 1.54 5.31
N ASP A 100 -2.03 1.31 4.10
CA ASP A 100 -0.76 1.89 3.67
C ASP A 100 -0.88 3.38 3.27
N ALA A 101 -1.98 3.74 2.63
CA ALA A 101 -2.22 5.10 2.12
C ALA A 101 -2.71 6.09 3.18
N GLY A 102 -3.02 5.61 4.40
CA GLY A 102 -3.53 6.45 5.47
C GLY A 102 -4.95 6.96 5.23
N LEU A 103 -5.80 6.18 4.56
CA LEU A 103 -7.23 6.48 4.42
C LEU A 103 -7.96 6.37 5.76
N TRP A 104 -7.42 5.59 6.67
CA TRP A 104 -7.82 5.41 8.07
C TRP A 104 -6.58 5.20 8.95
N GLU A 105 -6.76 4.83 10.20
CA GLU A 105 -5.66 4.52 11.10
C GLU A 105 -4.81 3.37 10.55
N ARG A 106 -3.50 3.52 10.64
CA ARG A 106 -2.54 2.54 10.13
C ARG A 106 -2.81 1.17 10.74
N ASP A 107 -2.69 0.14 9.91
CA ASP A 107 -2.88 -1.28 10.26
C ASP A 107 -4.30 -1.62 10.79
N LEU A 108 -5.30 -0.74 10.62
CA LEU A 108 -6.67 -0.96 11.10
C LEU A 108 -7.34 -2.17 10.43
N PHE A 109 -7.12 -2.35 9.12
CA PHE A 109 -7.64 -3.52 8.41
C PHE A 109 -6.92 -4.80 8.81
N THR A 110 -5.63 -4.72 9.05
CA THR A 110 -4.83 -5.82 9.60
C THR A 110 -5.32 -6.20 11.01
N GLU A 111 -5.52 -5.23 11.90
CA GLU A 111 -6.11 -5.44 13.23
C GLU A 111 -7.50 -6.08 13.14
N PHE A 112 -8.33 -5.63 12.21
CA PHE A 112 -9.65 -6.20 11.97
C PHE A 112 -9.56 -7.70 11.58
N LEU A 113 -8.71 -8.04 10.62
CA LEU A 113 -8.50 -9.43 10.21
C LEU A 113 -8.02 -10.30 11.36
N GLU A 114 -7.04 -9.83 12.14
CA GLU A 114 -6.46 -10.61 13.24
C GLU A 114 -7.42 -10.82 14.42
N THR A 115 -8.28 -9.83 14.70
CA THR A 115 -9.11 -9.84 15.92
C THR A 115 -10.55 -10.24 15.65
N ARG A 116 -11.08 -10.05 14.44
CA ARG A 116 -12.48 -10.30 14.08
C ARG A 116 -12.69 -11.55 13.26
N THR A 117 -11.63 -12.15 12.76
CA THR A 117 -11.74 -13.40 12.01
C THR A 117 -11.08 -14.57 12.73
N ARG A 118 -11.58 -15.75 12.49
CA ARG A 118 -10.97 -16.99 13.02
C ARG A 118 -9.73 -17.35 12.22
N LYS A 119 -8.77 -17.96 12.89
CA LYS A 119 -7.51 -18.38 12.26
C LYS A 119 -7.69 -19.40 11.13
N ASP A 120 -8.80 -20.13 11.13
CA ASP A 120 -9.15 -21.08 10.09
C ASP A 120 -9.88 -20.44 8.89
N GLY A 121 -10.16 -19.13 8.96
CA GLY A 121 -10.85 -18.37 7.92
C GLY A 121 -12.34 -18.68 7.76
N SER A 122 -12.91 -19.53 8.60
CA SER A 122 -14.30 -20.03 8.45
C SER A 122 -15.37 -18.93 8.49
N ASP A 123 -15.09 -17.78 9.09
CA ASP A 123 -15.98 -16.64 9.22
C ASP A 123 -15.52 -15.39 8.44
N LEU A 124 -14.40 -15.49 7.72
CA LEU A 124 -13.78 -14.38 6.99
C LEU A 124 -14.77 -13.67 6.05
N GLY A 125 -15.51 -14.43 5.25
CA GLY A 125 -16.48 -13.88 4.32
C GLY A 125 -17.59 -13.09 5.01
N ALA A 126 -18.11 -13.60 6.13
CA ALA A 126 -19.14 -12.92 6.90
C ALA A 126 -18.61 -11.61 7.54
N GLN A 127 -17.41 -11.64 8.10
CA GLN A 127 -16.78 -10.47 8.69
C GLN A 127 -16.46 -9.39 7.64
N LEU A 128 -15.94 -9.80 6.49
CA LEU A 128 -15.68 -8.88 5.38
C LEU A 128 -16.98 -8.27 4.82
N ALA A 129 -18.07 -9.03 4.76
CA ALA A 129 -19.38 -8.49 4.35
C ALA A 129 -19.84 -7.35 5.28
N VAL A 130 -19.71 -7.54 6.60
CA VAL A 130 -20.01 -6.51 7.60
C VAL A 130 -19.12 -5.28 7.42
N LEU A 131 -17.82 -5.48 7.20
CA LEU A 131 -16.89 -4.39 6.95
C LEU A 131 -17.24 -3.63 5.67
N TYR A 132 -17.49 -4.32 4.56
CA TYR A 132 -17.84 -3.68 3.28
C TYR A 132 -19.16 -2.90 3.38
N GLN A 133 -20.14 -3.44 4.08
CA GLN A 133 -21.38 -2.71 4.38
C GLN A 133 -21.09 -1.45 5.21
N THR A 134 -20.20 -1.53 6.19
CA THR A 134 -19.81 -0.38 7.01
C THR A 134 -19.12 0.69 6.18
N LEU A 135 -18.17 0.29 5.31
CA LEU A 135 -17.49 1.19 4.38
C LEU A 135 -18.45 1.86 3.39
N ASN A 136 -19.54 1.19 3.02
CA ASN A 136 -20.58 1.71 2.13
C ASN A 136 -21.68 2.54 2.84
N THR A 137 -21.67 2.62 4.17
CA THR A 137 -22.72 3.28 4.95
C THR A 137 -22.17 4.55 5.61
N PRO A 138 -22.78 5.73 5.34
CA PRO A 138 -22.46 6.97 6.04
C PRO A 138 -22.54 6.78 7.55
N VAL A 139 -21.64 7.44 8.29
CA VAL A 139 -21.48 7.24 9.73
C VAL A 139 -22.78 7.44 10.51
N GLU A 140 -23.57 8.45 10.11
CA GLU A 140 -24.85 8.79 10.69
C GLU A 140 -25.98 7.76 10.43
N CYS A 141 -25.78 6.89 9.43
CA CYS A 141 -26.74 5.85 9.05
C CYS A 141 -26.39 4.45 9.58
N ARG A 142 -25.29 4.33 10.32
CA ARG A 142 -24.82 3.04 10.83
C ARG A 142 -25.64 2.54 12.00
N GLN A 143 -25.72 1.24 12.13
CA GLN A 143 -26.37 0.59 13.28
C GLN A 143 -25.60 0.87 14.58
N SER A 144 -26.32 1.16 15.67
CA SER A 144 -25.73 1.40 16.99
C SER A 144 -25.11 0.14 17.64
N THR A 145 -25.39 -1.03 17.06
CA THR A 145 -24.85 -2.34 17.50
C THR A 145 -23.54 -2.70 16.82
N LEU A 146 -23.02 -1.83 15.94
CA LEU A 146 -21.74 -2.05 15.30
C LEU A 146 -20.62 -2.06 16.37
N ASP A 147 -19.71 -3.02 16.27
CA ASP A 147 -18.59 -3.10 17.19
C ASP A 147 -17.62 -1.90 17.02
N GLU A 148 -16.91 -1.59 18.09
CA GLU A 148 -16.06 -0.41 18.18
C GLU A 148 -14.94 -0.39 17.12
N LEU A 149 -14.32 -1.55 16.84
CA LEU A 149 -13.24 -1.64 15.86
C LEU A 149 -13.77 -1.37 14.45
N THR A 150 -14.85 -2.02 14.07
CA THR A 150 -15.47 -1.83 12.74
C THR A 150 -16.01 -0.42 12.57
N ALA A 151 -16.48 0.21 13.66
CA ALA A 151 -16.98 1.59 13.63
C ALA A 151 -15.88 2.64 13.32
N ARG A 152 -14.59 2.32 13.55
CA ARG A 152 -13.45 3.22 13.26
C ARG A 152 -13.20 3.42 11.77
N PHE A 153 -13.66 2.50 10.91
CA PHE A 153 -13.51 2.67 9.47
C PHE A 153 -14.35 3.82 8.95
N PRO A 154 -13.82 4.68 8.05
CA PRO A 154 -14.57 5.78 7.46
C PRO A 154 -15.62 5.29 6.47
N TYR A 155 -16.53 6.18 6.07
CA TYR A 155 -17.38 5.98 4.91
C TYR A 155 -16.57 6.19 3.63
N VAL A 156 -16.62 5.23 2.70
CA VAL A 156 -15.93 5.30 1.40
C VAL A 156 -16.97 5.56 0.33
N ASN A 157 -17.03 6.80 -0.14
CA ASN A 157 -17.86 7.19 -1.27
C ASN A 157 -17.17 6.82 -2.60
N GLY A 158 -17.83 6.08 -3.48
CA GLY A 158 -17.24 5.74 -4.79
C GLY A 158 -17.77 4.47 -5.44
N GLY A 159 -18.74 3.79 -4.85
CA GLY A 159 -19.40 2.62 -5.45
C GLY A 159 -18.60 1.31 -5.41
N ILE A 160 -17.35 1.30 -4.87
CA ILE A 160 -16.53 0.07 -4.74
C ILE A 160 -17.24 -0.97 -3.86
N PHE A 161 -17.94 -0.51 -2.82
CA PHE A 161 -18.60 -1.36 -1.84
C PHE A 161 -20.11 -1.46 -2.06
N GLU A 162 -20.66 -0.84 -3.11
CA GLU A 162 -22.08 -1.00 -3.47
C GLU A 162 -22.38 -2.45 -3.87
N GLU A 163 -23.47 -2.99 -3.33
CA GLU A 163 -24.03 -4.25 -3.81
C GLU A 163 -24.63 -4.02 -5.20
N ARG A 164 -24.20 -4.80 -6.19
CA ARG A 164 -24.75 -4.80 -7.54
C ARG A 164 -25.33 -6.16 -7.86
#